data_6c2572dbe0686b28ca209169451aad21
#
_entry.id   6c2572dbe0686b28ca209169451aad21
#
_cell.length_a   1.000
_cell.length_b   1.000
_cell.length_c   1.000
_cell.angle_alpha   90.00
_cell.angle_beta   90.00
_cell.angle_gamma   90.00
#
_symmetry.space_group_name_H-M   'P 1'
#
loop_
_entity.id
_entity.type
_entity.pdbx_description
1 polymer ?
#
loop_
_entity_poly.entity_id
_entity_poly.type
_entity_poly.pdbx_seq_one_letter_code
_entity_poly.pdbx_strand_id
1 'polypeptide(L)'
;MEVTFEPVPGYRFSLQIIQLCVLIYARTSCGLRTVVEILNIFEEVLEGGCGKAPSYTSVREWVLKLGLSVYEDDTPMSFKHADVIDESIMVNREKLLVVLGVPAQHQGRPIRHEDVVVLDMKVGESFKREDVKSRLEESDKKAGEKAEYAISDGAHNLGGGIKDYGIPHFLDISHTLGNCMKHVYQDDKDFKALTTTLGKIRLKYHLTDKAWLLPPNMRTIARFMNLSDWVKWADSLLGCIDSLEDKYQEAYSFIKDYRPLVEELVVDVEAIRHLEDICKNQGYNKRTSALCRDYVIRNVVGAANNRRASLGLKLLDYFKRLDEVATESKVTANISSDIIESIFGIYKSKQSPNKLYGITSLALLLPLYPKIAVYSAHKKQDFKERLASVKHADLELWAKENLSENMVALRSKTLKNAG
;
A
#
# COMPACT_ATOMS: atom_id res chain seq x y z
N MET A 1 20.86 12.67 -32.57
CA MET A 1 19.52 12.11 -32.70
C MET A 1 18.55 13.27 -32.64
N GLU A 2 17.96 13.69 -33.76
CA GLU A 2 16.96 14.76 -33.75
C GLU A 2 15.70 14.27 -33.05
N VAL A 3 15.28 14.97 -32.00
CA VAL A 3 14.00 14.67 -31.29
C VAL A 3 12.89 15.33 -32.10
N THR A 4 12.12 14.53 -32.82
CA THR A 4 10.93 15.03 -33.53
C THR A 4 9.80 15.23 -32.54
N PHE A 5 9.35 16.48 -32.37
CA PHE A 5 8.22 16.82 -31.50
C PHE A 5 6.88 16.59 -32.22
N GLU A 6 6.09 15.63 -31.77
CA GLU A 6 4.80 15.28 -32.35
C GLU A 6 3.67 16.17 -31.78
N PRO A 7 2.92 16.92 -32.60
CA PRO A 7 1.82 17.73 -32.12
C PRO A 7 0.64 16.84 -31.68
N VAL A 8 -0.05 17.27 -30.61
CA VAL A 8 -1.28 16.63 -30.14
C VAL A 8 -2.47 17.59 -30.43
N PRO A 9 -3.48 17.18 -31.19
CA PRO A 9 -4.63 18.02 -31.49
C PRO A 9 -5.30 18.53 -30.20
N GLY A 10 -5.56 19.84 -30.15
CA GLY A 10 -6.15 20.49 -28.97
C GLY A 10 -5.17 20.78 -27.83
N TYR A 11 -3.91 20.44 -27.95
CA TYR A 11 -2.89 20.73 -26.93
C TYR A 11 -1.82 21.68 -27.49
N ARG A 12 -1.36 22.59 -26.62
CA ARG A 12 -0.30 23.55 -26.94
C ARG A 12 1.09 22.89 -26.93
N PHE A 13 1.24 21.79 -26.23
CA PHE A 13 2.50 21.09 -26.00
C PHE A 13 2.58 19.81 -26.84
N SER A 14 3.78 19.44 -27.24
CA SER A 14 4.01 18.20 -27.98
C SER A 14 3.78 16.98 -27.10
N LEU A 15 3.51 15.83 -27.74
CA LEU A 15 3.32 14.56 -27.08
C LEU A 15 4.47 14.20 -26.15
N GLN A 16 5.70 14.45 -26.58
CA GLN A 16 6.93 14.15 -25.84
C GLN A 16 7.04 14.96 -24.54
N ILE A 17 6.69 16.25 -24.59
CA ILE A 17 6.67 17.11 -23.38
C ILE A 17 5.59 16.65 -22.41
N ILE A 18 4.39 16.31 -22.91
CA ILE A 18 3.30 15.80 -22.07
C ILE A 18 3.71 14.48 -21.42
N GLN A 19 4.25 13.53 -22.20
CA GLN A 19 4.74 12.25 -21.68
C GLN A 19 5.84 12.46 -20.63
N LEU A 20 6.82 13.32 -20.91
CA LEU A 20 7.91 13.60 -19.99
C LEU A 20 7.38 14.12 -18.65
N CYS A 21 6.48 15.10 -18.67
CA CYS A 21 5.86 15.65 -17.47
C CYS A 21 5.12 14.58 -16.65
N VAL A 22 4.29 13.77 -17.31
CA VAL A 22 3.52 12.71 -16.66
C VAL A 22 4.44 11.66 -16.07
N LEU A 23 5.47 11.22 -16.81
CA LEU A 23 6.41 10.18 -16.35
C LEU A 23 7.26 10.68 -15.18
N ILE A 24 7.78 11.93 -15.25
CA ILE A 24 8.53 12.52 -14.13
C ILE A 24 7.63 12.57 -12.89
N TYR A 25 6.42 13.12 -13.02
CA TYR A 25 5.51 13.20 -11.88
C TYR A 25 5.17 11.84 -11.28
N ALA A 26 4.84 10.87 -12.12
CA ALA A 26 4.33 9.60 -11.67
C ALA A 26 5.43 8.64 -11.16
N ARG A 27 6.63 8.65 -11.78
CA ARG A 27 7.74 7.74 -11.44
C ARG A 27 8.67 8.25 -10.35
N THR A 28 8.62 9.54 -10.02
CA THR A 28 9.50 10.14 -9.03
C THR A 28 8.71 10.65 -7.82
N SER A 29 9.38 11.01 -6.74
CA SER A 29 8.75 11.60 -5.55
C SER A 29 8.46 13.10 -5.68
N CYS A 30 8.78 13.75 -6.82
CA CYS A 30 8.62 15.19 -6.99
C CYS A 30 7.15 15.62 -7.11
N GLY A 31 6.87 16.86 -6.71
CA GLY A 31 5.55 17.49 -6.88
C GLY A 31 5.36 18.11 -8.27
N LEU A 32 4.13 18.49 -8.61
CA LEU A 32 3.78 19.09 -9.90
C LEU A 32 4.61 20.35 -10.24
N ARG A 33 4.88 21.20 -9.25
CA ARG A 33 5.69 22.41 -9.44
C ARG A 33 7.15 22.07 -9.73
N THR A 34 7.68 21.02 -9.10
CA THR A 34 9.03 20.52 -9.34
C THR A 34 9.18 19.97 -10.75
N VAL A 35 8.13 19.31 -11.29
CA VAL A 35 8.15 18.89 -12.72
C VAL A 35 8.31 20.08 -13.65
N VAL A 36 7.58 21.16 -13.40
CA VAL A 36 7.69 22.42 -14.20
C VAL A 36 9.09 23.01 -14.10
N GLU A 37 9.65 23.03 -12.88
CA GLU A 37 10.98 23.57 -12.63
C GLU A 37 12.08 22.74 -13.33
N ILE A 38 11.96 21.42 -13.33
CA ILE A 38 12.86 20.54 -14.08
C ILE A 38 12.86 20.90 -15.57
N LEU A 39 11.68 21.18 -16.14
CA LEU A 39 11.58 21.58 -17.55
C LEU A 39 12.16 22.97 -17.82
N ASN A 40 12.00 23.93 -16.88
CA ASN A 40 12.64 25.24 -16.98
C ASN A 40 14.17 25.11 -16.99
N ILE A 41 14.72 24.26 -16.12
CA ILE A 41 16.15 23.95 -16.07
C ILE A 41 16.62 23.32 -17.40
N PHE A 42 15.83 22.37 -17.93
CA PHE A 42 16.18 21.78 -19.25
C PHE A 42 16.17 22.80 -20.37
N GLU A 43 15.20 23.73 -20.39
CA GLU A 43 15.14 24.81 -21.37
C GLU A 43 16.35 25.75 -21.26
N GLU A 44 16.73 26.08 -20.03
CA GLU A 44 17.92 26.95 -19.77
C GLU A 44 19.21 26.25 -20.19
N VAL A 45 19.41 24.99 -19.79
CA VAL A 45 20.68 24.26 -20.03
C VAL A 45 20.82 23.78 -21.49
N LEU A 46 19.70 23.42 -22.13
CA LEU A 46 19.69 22.90 -23.51
C LEU A 46 19.38 23.98 -24.55
N GLU A 47 19.47 25.27 -24.18
CA GLU A 47 19.32 26.43 -25.07
C GLU A 47 18.13 26.37 -26.02
N GLY A 48 16.92 26.12 -25.47
CA GLY A 48 15.66 26.06 -26.22
C GLY A 48 15.24 24.66 -26.68
N GLY A 49 15.90 23.62 -26.21
CA GLY A 49 15.66 22.25 -26.64
C GLY A 49 14.27 21.67 -26.24
N CYS A 50 13.60 22.25 -25.25
CA CYS A 50 12.29 21.78 -24.77
C CYS A 50 11.14 22.78 -25.02
N GLY A 51 11.44 24.03 -25.33
CA GLY A 51 10.48 25.12 -25.42
C GLY A 51 9.88 25.50 -24.04
N LYS A 52 8.97 26.47 -24.03
CA LYS A 52 8.38 26.99 -22.78
C LYS A 52 7.76 25.89 -21.96
N ALA A 53 8.11 25.77 -20.68
CA ALA A 53 7.54 24.80 -19.74
C ALA A 53 6.02 25.00 -19.55
N PRO A 54 5.24 23.92 -19.36
CA PRO A 54 3.82 24.00 -19.08
C PRO A 54 3.54 24.54 -17.66
N SER A 55 2.30 24.98 -17.40
CA SER A 55 1.88 25.27 -16.04
C SER A 55 1.71 23.97 -15.23
N TYR A 56 1.89 24.04 -13.91
CA TYR A 56 1.65 22.88 -13.04
C TYR A 56 0.19 22.41 -13.11
N THR A 57 -0.76 23.29 -13.42
CA THR A 57 -2.18 22.94 -13.64
C THR A 57 -2.37 22.13 -14.91
N SER A 58 -1.64 22.45 -15.98
CA SER A 58 -1.64 21.64 -17.21
C SER A 58 -1.06 20.24 -16.97
N VAL A 59 0.05 20.14 -16.25
CA VAL A 59 0.63 18.83 -15.88
C VAL A 59 -0.34 18.02 -15.04
N ARG A 60 -1.01 18.65 -14.05
CA ARG A 60 -2.03 18.01 -13.25
C ARG A 60 -3.19 17.48 -14.10
N GLU A 61 -3.68 18.30 -15.02
CA GLU A 61 -4.79 17.91 -15.89
C GLU A 61 -4.42 16.71 -16.76
N TRP A 62 -3.22 16.67 -17.35
CA TRP A 62 -2.75 15.55 -18.16
C TRP A 62 -2.67 14.25 -17.35
N VAL A 63 -2.14 14.31 -16.13
CA VAL A 63 -2.10 13.17 -15.22
C VAL A 63 -3.50 12.65 -14.92
N LEU A 64 -4.45 13.55 -14.62
CA LEU A 64 -5.82 13.17 -14.29
C LEU A 64 -6.57 12.60 -15.51
N LYS A 65 -6.41 13.20 -16.70
CA LYS A 65 -7.03 12.69 -17.93
C LYS A 65 -6.56 11.28 -18.26
N LEU A 66 -5.26 11.06 -18.18
CA LEU A 66 -4.71 9.72 -18.40
C LEU A 66 -5.17 8.73 -17.32
N GLY A 67 -5.23 9.16 -16.06
CA GLY A 67 -5.75 8.35 -14.98
C GLY A 67 -7.21 7.94 -15.18
N LEU A 68 -8.05 8.90 -15.58
CA LEU A 68 -9.47 8.62 -15.87
C LEU A 68 -9.62 7.71 -17.09
N SER A 69 -8.89 7.99 -18.18
CA SER A 69 -8.92 7.12 -19.37
C SER A 69 -8.49 5.68 -19.09
N VAL A 70 -7.54 5.47 -18.17
CA VAL A 70 -7.17 4.11 -17.73
C VAL A 70 -8.24 3.51 -16.81
N TYR A 71 -8.84 4.33 -15.95
CA TYR A 71 -9.88 3.86 -15.04
C TYR A 71 -11.17 3.49 -15.77
N GLU A 72 -11.54 4.21 -16.82
CA GLU A 72 -12.72 3.95 -17.66
C GLU A 72 -12.47 2.97 -18.81
N ASP A 73 -11.28 2.38 -18.89
CA ASP A 73 -10.98 1.36 -19.89
C ASP A 73 -11.71 0.06 -19.54
N ASP A 74 -12.77 -0.23 -20.30
CA ASP A 74 -13.62 -1.42 -20.14
C ASP A 74 -13.07 -2.65 -20.90
N THR A 75 -11.82 -2.61 -21.34
CA THR A 75 -11.20 -3.78 -21.99
C THR A 75 -11.11 -4.92 -20.98
N PRO A 76 -11.76 -6.07 -21.24
CA PRO A 76 -11.72 -7.22 -20.34
C PRO A 76 -10.30 -7.66 -20.03
N MET A 77 -10.09 -8.16 -18.82
CA MET A 77 -8.78 -8.68 -18.43
C MET A 77 -8.40 -9.89 -19.29
N SER A 78 -7.14 -9.94 -19.71
CA SER A 78 -6.62 -11.04 -20.56
C SER A 78 -6.24 -12.30 -19.78
N PHE A 79 -6.44 -12.30 -18.46
CA PHE A 79 -6.10 -13.41 -17.56
C PHE A 79 -7.15 -13.53 -16.45
N LYS A 80 -7.32 -14.75 -15.94
CA LYS A 80 -8.15 -14.99 -14.75
C LYS A 80 -7.60 -14.26 -13.55
N HIS A 81 -8.48 -13.55 -12.84
CA HIS A 81 -8.06 -12.63 -11.80
C HIS A 81 -8.54 -13.05 -10.40
N ALA A 82 -7.84 -12.52 -9.43
CA ALA A 82 -8.27 -12.43 -8.04
C ALA A 82 -8.40 -10.96 -7.65
N ASP A 83 -9.31 -10.67 -6.74
CA ASP A 83 -9.48 -9.32 -6.20
C ASP A 83 -8.61 -9.10 -4.95
N VAL A 84 -7.85 -8.01 -4.93
CA VAL A 84 -7.24 -7.51 -3.70
C VAL A 84 -8.01 -6.27 -3.27
N ILE A 85 -8.66 -6.33 -2.12
CA ILE A 85 -9.55 -5.27 -1.63
C ILE A 85 -9.09 -4.73 -0.27
N ASP A 86 -9.02 -3.40 -0.17
CA ASP A 86 -8.66 -2.72 1.08
C ASP A 86 -9.23 -1.30 1.14
N GLU A 87 -9.26 -0.74 2.37
CA GLU A 87 -9.70 0.61 2.68
C GLU A 87 -8.54 1.47 3.18
N SER A 88 -8.29 2.60 2.52
CA SER A 88 -7.35 3.60 3.03
C SER A 88 -8.07 4.73 3.74
N ILE A 89 -7.81 4.89 5.05
CA ILE A 89 -8.41 5.94 5.87
C ILE A 89 -7.70 7.27 5.64
N MET A 90 -8.47 8.32 5.37
CA MET A 90 -8.04 9.70 5.23
C MET A 90 -8.56 10.58 6.38
N VAL A 91 -8.45 11.89 6.23
CA VAL A 91 -8.92 12.87 7.22
C VAL A 91 -10.45 12.76 7.42
N ASN A 92 -10.90 13.04 8.65
CA ASN A 92 -12.32 13.06 9.04
C ASN A 92 -13.08 11.74 8.78
N ARG A 93 -12.39 10.62 8.85
CA ARG A 93 -12.93 9.27 8.58
C ARG A 93 -13.30 9.01 7.11
N GLU A 94 -13.03 9.95 6.21
CA GLU A 94 -13.18 9.69 4.78
C GLU A 94 -12.26 8.51 4.38
N LYS A 95 -12.83 7.53 3.70
CA LYS A 95 -12.17 6.31 3.28
C LYS A 95 -12.19 6.20 1.76
N LEU A 96 -11.14 5.62 1.23
CA LEU A 96 -11.06 5.19 -0.16
C LEU A 96 -11.00 3.68 -0.18
N LEU A 97 -12.07 3.04 -0.62
CA LEU A 97 -12.12 1.61 -0.90
C LEU A 97 -11.60 1.39 -2.31
N VAL A 98 -10.71 0.44 -2.48
CA VAL A 98 -10.11 0.09 -3.79
C VAL A 98 -10.19 -1.42 -3.98
N VAL A 99 -10.55 -1.83 -5.20
CA VAL A 99 -10.48 -3.21 -5.68
C VAL A 99 -9.46 -3.30 -6.80
N LEU A 100 -8.44 -4.12 -6.61
CA LEU A 100 -7.40 -4.39 -7.59
C LEU A 100 -7.60 -5.79 -8.19
N GLY A 101 -7.63 -5.90 -9.51
CA GLY A 101 -7.51 -7.17 -10.21
C GLY A 101 -6.05 -7.56 -10.37
N VAL A 102 -5.70 -8.76 -9.93
CA VAL A 102 -4.35 -9.35 -10.05
C VAL A 102 -4.45 -10.76 -10.64
N PRO A 103 -3.39 -11.33 -11.24
CA PRO A 103 -3.43 -12.72 -11.72
C PRO A 103 -3.86 -13.68 -10.60
N ALA A 104 -4.91 -14.47 -10.82
CA ALA A 104 -5.35 -15.46 -9.85
C ALA A 104 -4.29 -16.53 -9.60
N GLN A 105 -3.63 -17.01 -10.67
CA GLN A 105 -2.52 -17.96 -10.58
C GLN A 105 -1.25 -17.24 -10.18
N HIS A 106 -0.62 -17.67 -9.09
CA HIS A 106 0.68 -17.16 -8.65
C HIS A 106 1.77 -17.35 -9.71
N GLN A 107 2.58 -16.31 -9.94
CA GLN A 107 3.55 -16.25 -11.05
C GLN A 107 4.98 -16.67 -10.64
N GLY A 108 5.17 -17.36 -9.50
CA GLY A 108 6.50 -17.71 -8.97
C GLY A 108 7.27 -16.52 -8.36
N ARG A 109 6.59 -15.40 -8.14
CA ARG A 109 7.12 -14.17 -7.53
C ARG A 109 5.99 -13.35 -6.90
N PRO A 110 6.30 -12.42 -5.97
CA PRO A 110 5.31 -11.47 -5.47
C PRO A 110 4.67 -10.65 -6.61
N ILE A 111 3.42 -10.22 -6.41
CA ILE A 111 2.69 -9.35 -7.34
C ILE A 111 3.44 -8.02 -7.49
N ARG A 112 3.59 -7.54 -8.73
CA ARG A 112 4.20 -6.27 -9.07
C ARG A 112 3.15 -5.29 -9.59
N HIS A 113 3.49 -3.99 -9.63
CA HIS A 113 2.58 -2.97 -10.15
C HIS A 113 2.13 -3.24 -11.60
N GLU A 114 3.00 -3.81 -12.43
CA GLU A 114 2.69 -4.18 -13.81
C GLU A 114 1.63 -5.30 -13.96
N ASP A 115 1.42 -6.08 -12.90
CA ASP A 115 0.44 -7.17 -12.86
C ASP A 115 -0.96 -6.68 -12.44
N VAL A 116 -1.12 -5.40 -12.09
CA VAL A 116 -2.32 -4.86 -11.43
C VAL A 116 -3.19 -4.07 -12.40
N VAL A 117 -4.49 -4.26 -12.25
CA VAL A 117 -5.53 -3.39 -12.83
C VAL A 117 -6.39 -2.84 -11.68
N VAL A 118 -6.62 -1.53 -11.63
CA VAL A 118 -7.59 -0.96 -10.68
C VAL A 118 -8.99 -1.18 -11.27
N LEU A 119 -9.74 -2.10 -10.67
CA LEU A 119 -11.07 -2.46 -11.13
C LEU A 119 -12.14 -1.51 -10.59
N ASP A 120 -12.06 -1.17 -9.30
CA ASP A 120 -13.02 -0.24 -8.70
C ASP A 120 -12.39 0.65 -7.64
N MET A 121 -12.94 1.87 -7.49
CA MET A 121 -12.58 2.83 -6.46
C MET A 121 -13.83 3.56 -5.96
N LYS A 122 -14.02 3.63 -4.64
CA LYS A 122 -15.13 4.37 -4.05
C LYS A 122 -14.69 5.19 -2.85
N VAL A 123 -15.13 6.45 -2.82
CA VAL A 123 -14.95 7.34 -1.67
C VAL A 123 -16.21 7.31 -0.81
N GLY A 124 -16.06 7.27 0.52
CA GLY A 124 -17.15 7.29 1.47
C GLY A 124 -16.65 7.45 2.91
N GLU A 125 -17.56 7.71 3.85
CA GLU A 125 -17.21 7.80 5.28
C GLU A 125 -17.05 6.40 5.91
N SER A 126 -17.83 5.45 5.44
CA SER A 126 -17.79 4.06 5.88
C SER A 126 -18.34 3.15 4.78
N PHE A 127 -17.90 1.90 4.77
CA PHE A 127 -18.41 0.89 3.86
C PHE A 127 -19.00 -0.27 4.67
N LYS A 128 -20.25 -0.61 4.37
CA LYS A 128 -20.93 -1.77 4.93
C LYS A 128 -20.64 -2.99 4.05
N ARG A 129 -21.11 -4.16 4.50
CA ARG A 129 -20.96 -5.44 3.76
C ARG A 129 -21.62 -5.38 2.38
N GLU A 130 -22.80 -4.74 2.31
CA GLU A 130 -23.56 -4.55 1.07
C GLU A 130 -22.79 -3.67 0.08
N ASP A 131 -22.12 -2.63 0.57
CA ASP A 131 -21.28 -1.75 -0.25
C ASP A 131 -20.10 -2.54 -0.85
N VAL A 132 -19.41 -3.32 -0.02
CA VAL A 132 -18.28 -4.16 -0.46
C VAL A 132 -18.74 -5.17 -1.51
N LYS A 133 -19.87 -5.87 -1.28
CA LYS A 133 -20.46 -6.78 -2.26
C LYS A 133 -20.74 -6.08 -3.58
N SER A 134 -21.39 -4.90 -3.54
CA SER A 134 -21.70 -4.11 -4.75
C SER A 134 -20.43 -3.70 -5.50
N ARG A 135 -19.31 -3.39 -4.79
CA ARG A 135 -18.04 -3.04 -5.45
C ARG A 135 -17.39 -4.24 -6.13
N LEU A 136 -17.49 -5.43 -5.55
CA LEU A 136 -17.05 -6.67 -6.20
C LEU A 136 -17.89 -7.00 -7.44
N GLU A 137 -19.21 -6.75 -7.41
CA GLU A 137 -20.08 -6.90 -8.58
C GLU A 137 -19.69 -5.92 -9.72
N GLU A 138 -19.32 -4.68 -9.38
CA GLU A 138 -18.84 -3.70 -10.37
C GLU A 138 -17.44 -4.07 -10.89
N SER A 139 -16.54 -4.58 -10.03
CA SER A 139 -15.21 -5.02 -10.46
C SER A 139 -15.27 -6.18 -11.47
N ASP A 140 -16.16 -7.14 -11.26
CA ASP A 140 -16.36 -8.26 -12.20
C ASP A 140 -16.89 -7.79 -13.56
N LYS A 141 -17.82 -6.82 -13.58
CA LYS A 141 -18.31 -6.24 -14.84
C LYS A 141 -17.16 -5.64 -15.64
N LYS A 142 -16.28 -4.90 -14.96
CA LYS A 142 -15.13 -4.27 -15.59
C LYS A 142 -14.06 -5.30 -16.00
N ALA A 143 -13.83 -6.32 -15.19
CA ALA A 143 -12.90 -7.40 -15.50
C ALA A 143 -13.38 -8.28 -16.67
N GLY A 144 -14.70 -8.31 -16.91
CA GLY A 144 -15.36 -9.18 -17.92
C GLY A 144 -15.64 -10.60 -17.44
N GLU A 145 -15.24 -10.96 -16.24
CA GLU A 145 -15.50 -12.25 -15.60
C GLU A 145 -15.46 -12.14 -14.08
N LYS A 146 -16.01 -13.14 -13.40
CA LYS A 146 -16.00 -13.22 -11.94
C LYS A 146 -14.61 -13.56 -11.41
N ALA A 147 -14.20 -12.89 -10.31
CA ALA A 147 -12.94 -13.18 -9.63
C ALA A 147 -12.91 -14.63 -9.11
N GLU A 148 -11.77 -15.29 -9.21
CA GLU A 148 -11.56 -16.66 -8.69
C GLU A 148 -11.56 -16.67 -7.14
N TYR A 149 -11.09 -15.61 -6.51
CA TYR A 149 -11.07 -15.41 -5.06
C TYR A 149 -10.75 -13.94 -4.72
N ALA A 150 -10.91 -13.58 -3.44
CA ALA A 150 -10.51 -12.27 -2.94
C ALA A 150 -9.45 -12.38 -1.82
N ILE A 151 -8.64 -11.33 -1.67
CA ILE A 151 -7.64 -11.15 -0.61
C ILE A 151 -7.96 -9.85 0.13
N SER A 152 -8.00 -9.88 1.48
CA SER A 152 -8.12 -8.66 2.30
C SER A 152 -7.46 -8.84 3.67
N ASP A 153 -7.33 -7.76 4.44
CA ASP A 153 -6.80 -7.75 5.82
C ASP A 153 -7.73 -8.46 6.84
N GLY A 154 -8.93 -8.88 6.39
CA GLY A 154 -9.93 -9.53 7.25
C GLY A 154 -10.74 -8.56 8.10
N ALA A 155 -10.77 -7.27 7.80
CA ALA A 155 -11.71 -6.33 8.42
C ALA A 155 -13.15 -6.87 8.28
N HIS A 156 -13.96 -6.70 9.33
CA HIS A 156 -15.26 -7.35 9.45
C HIS A 156 -16.21 -7.04 8.28
N ASN A 157 -16.21 -5.80 7.81
CA ASN A 157 -17.02 -5.37 6.67
C ASN A 157 -16.51 -5.96 5.36
N LEU A 158 -15.19 -5.99 5.13
CA LEU A 158 -14.59 -6.58 3.94
C LEU A 158 -14.84 -8.09 3.89
N GLY A 159 -14.46 -8.82 4.93
CA GLY A 159 -14.69 -10.26 4.99
C GLY A 159 -16.17 -10.64 4.91
N GLY A 160 -17.04 -9.85 5.53
CA GLY A 160 -18.49 -10.02 5.44
C GLY A 160 -19.02 -9.82 4.03
N GLY A 161 -18.61 -8.75 3.34
CA GLY A 161 -19.04 -8.44 1.97
C GLY A 161 -18.54 -9.47 0.96
N ILE A 162 -17.28 -9.93 1.08
CA ILE A 162 -16.73 -11.01 0.24
C ILE A 162 -17.53 -12.31 0.43
N LYS A 163 -17.84 -12.66 1.69
CA LYS A 163 -18.67 -13.84 1.99
C LYS A 163 -20.07 -13.72 1.38
N ASP A 164 -20.73 -12.56 1.51
CA ASP A 164 -22.06 -12.31 0.96
C ASP A 164 -22.06 -12.29 -0.58
N TYR A 165 -20.90 -11.96 -1.17
CA TYR A 165 -20.68 -12.05 -2.63
C TYR A 165 -20.46 -13.49 -3.10
N GLY A 166 -19.94 -14.37 -2.26
CA GLY A 166 -19.85 -15.81 -2.53
C GLY A 166 -18.66 -16.21 -3.40
N ILE A 167 -17.48 -15.68 -3.09
CA ILE A 167 -16.18 -16.16 -3.61
C ILE A 167 -15.26 -16.57 -2.47
N PRO A 168 -14.27 -17.46 -2.70
CA PRO A 168 -13.27 -17.81 -1.70
C PRO A 168 -12.53 -16.56 -1.19
N HIS A 169 -12.31 -16.48 0.12
CA HIS A 169 -11.65 -15.34 0.76
C HIS A 169 -10.37 -15.76 1.46
N PHE A 170 -9.23 -15.33 0.94
CA PHE A 170 -7.93 -15.48 1.59
C PHE A 170 -7.63 -14.27 2.47
N LEU A 171 -7.34 -14.53 3.74
CA LEU A 171 -6.83 -13.48 4.65
C LEU A 171 -5.38 -13.17 4.30
N ASP A 172 -5.06 -11.88 4.21
CA ASP A 172 -3.69 -11.41 3.97
C ASP A 172 -2.71 -12.02 4.97
N ILE A 173 -1.60 -12.54 4.44
CA ILE A 173 -0.60 -13.24 5.26
C ILE A 173 0.09 -12.31 6.24
N SER A 174 0.57 -11.14 5.81
CA SER A 174 1.33 -10.21 6.66
C SER A 174 0.47 -9.69 7.81
N HIS A 175 -0.77 -9.27 7.51
CA HIS A 175 -1.73 -8.82 8.51
C HIS A 175 -2.08 -9.93 9.51
N THR A 176 -2.30 -11.14 9.02
CA THR A 176 -2.71 -12.26 9.89
C THR A 176 -1.58 -12.75 10.77
N LEU A 177 -0.36 -12.89 10.22
CA LEU A 177 0.82 -13.27 11.01
C LEU A 177 1.16 -12.18 12.06
N GLY A 178 1.07 -10.89 11.67
CA GLY A 178 1.17 -9.77 12.61
C GLY A 178 0.11 -9.83 13.72
N ASN A 179 -1.13 -10.19 13.41
CA ASN A 179 -2.19 -10.38 14.39
C ASN A 179 -1.93 -11.58 15.31
N CYS A 180 -1.34 -12.68 14.83
CA CYS A 180 -0.92 -13.80 15.67
C CYS A 180 0.11 -13.35 16.73
N MET A 181 1.13 -12.58 16.31
CA MET A 181 2.10 -11.95 17.22
C MET A 181 1.41 -11.01 18.21
N LYS A 182 0.54 -10.14 17.74
CA LYS A 182 -0.22 -9.20 18.58
C LYS A 182 -0.99 -9.94 19.69
N HIS A 183 -1.71 -10.98 19.36
CA HIS A 183 -2.49 -11.75 20.33
C HIS A 183 -1.64 -12.44 21.41
N VAL A 184 -0.37 -12.69 21.15
CA VAL A 184 0.55 -13.31 22.11
C VAL A 184 1.24 -12.25 22.97
N TYR A 185 1.67 -11.13 22.38
CA TYR A 185 2.55 -10.17 23.06
C TYR A 185 1.87 -8.90 23.55
N GLN A 186 0.71 -8.49 22.99
CA GLN A 186 0.10 -7.20 23.33
C GLN A 186 -0.25 -7.06 24.82
N ASP A 187 -0.60 -8.17 25.49
CA ASP A 187 -0.98 -8.21 26.89
C ASP A 187 0.12 -8.73 27.83
N ASP A 188 1.26 -9.11 27.26
CA ASP A 188 2.43 -9.53 28.03
C ASP A 188 2.99 -8.38 28.87
N LYS A 189 3.33 -8.66 30.16
CA LYS A 189 3.79 -7.65 31.10
C LYS A 189 5.13 -7.05 30.69
N ASP A 190 6.07 -7.88 30.28
CA ASP A 190 7.42 -7.44 29.92
C ASP A 190 7.39 -6.66 28.60
N PHE A 191 6.58 -7.10 27.62
CA PHE A 191 6.38 -6.36 26.38
C PHE A 191 5.73 -4.98 26.61
N LYS A 192 4.73 -4.89 27.48
CA LYS A 192 4.12 -3.60 27.86
C LYS A 192 5.11 -2.70 28.60
N ALA A 193 5.88 -3.25 29.54
CA ALA A 193 6.89 -2.49 30.29
C ALA A 193 7.95 -1.94 29.33
N LEU A 194 8.48 -2.76 28.44
CA LEU A 194 9.47 -2.38 27.44
C LEU A 194 8.92 -1.29 26.50
N THR A 195 7.76 -1.48 25.90
CA THR A 195 7.16 -0.48 24.99
C THR A 195 6.85 0.84 25.69
N THR A 196 6.45 0.80 26.96
CA THR A 196 6.25 2.01 27.77
C THR A 196 7.58 2.73 28.02
N THR A 197 8.64 2.00 28.37
CA THR A 197 9.98 2.55 28.58
C THR A 197 10.51 3.19 27.31
N LEU A 198 10.34 2.56 26.16
CA LEU A 198 10.74 3.12 24.85
C LEU A 198 10.00 4.42 24.53
N GLY A 199 8.70 4.50 24.85
CA GLY A 199 7.92 5.72 24.70
C GLY A 199 8.49 6.88 25.55
N LYS A 200 8.83 6.60 26.82
CA LYS A 200 9.44 7.60 27.75
C LYS A 200 10.82 8.06 27.26
N ILE A 201 11.66 7.13 26.82
CA ILE A 201 13.00 7.43 26.30
C ILE A 201 12.92 8.27 25.04
N ARG A 202 12.02 7.97 24.12
CA ARG A 202 11.79 8.79 22.93
C ARG A 202 11.41 10.23 23.30
N LEU A 203 10.48 10.42 24.24
CA LEU A 203 10.09 11.76 24.70
C LEU A 203 11.26 12.48 25.38
N LYS A 204 12.10 11.76 26.12
CA LYS A 204 13.24 12.34 26.84
C LYS A 204 14.37 12.77 25.92
N TYR A 205 14.66 11.99 24.87
CA TYR A 205 15.89 12.14 24.09
C TYR A 205 15.71 12.60 22.63
N HIS A 206 14.48 12.75 22.11
CA HIS A 206 14.25 13.07 20.69
C HIS A 206 14.82 14.42 20.21
N LEU A 207 15.14 15.34 21.13
CA LEU A 207 15.75 16.63 20.83
C LEU A 207 17.16 16.76 21.42
N THR A 208 17.83 15.65 21.73
CA THR A 208 19.18 15.64 22.32
C THR A 208 20.18 14.95 21.38
N ASP A 209 21.46 15.03 21.72
CA ASP A 209 22.55 14.30 21.05
C ASP A 209 22.38 12.75 21.06
N LYS A 210 21.45 12.25 21.88
CA LYS A 210 21.12 10.82 21.97
C LYS A 210 20.03 10.37 20.98
N ALA A 211 19.43 11.31 20.24
CA ALA A 211 18.28 11.04 19.37
C ALA A 211 18.58 10.06 18.23
N TRP A 212 19.83 10.00 17.74
CA TRP A 212 20.23 9.13 16.64
C TRP A 212 20.14 7.62 16.98
N LEU A 213 20.20 7.27 18.27
CA LEU A 213 20.14 5.89 18.76
C LEU A 213 18.72 5.49 19.19
N LEU A 214 17.73 6.35 19.02
CA LEU A 214 16.35 6.05 19.37
C LEU A 214 15.78 4.91 18.51
N PRO A 215 14.88 4.08 19.09
CA PRO A 215 14.24 3.01 18.35
C PRO A 215 13.43 3.54 17.16
N PRO A 216 13.16 2.73 16.12
CA PRO A 216 12.21 3.04 15.07
C PRO A 216 10.85 3.47 15.65
N ASN A 217 10.11 4.29 14.90
CA ASN A 217 8.85 4.83 15.38
C ASN A 217 7.75 3.75 15.35
N MET A 218 7.27 3.35 16.52
CA MET A 218 6.19 2.37 16.65
C MET A 218 4.83 3.07 16.61
N ARG A 219 4.18 3.08 15.46
CA ARG A 219 2.78 3.50 15.38
C ARG A 219 1.85 2.37 15.84
N THR A 220 0.76 2.74 16.53
CA THR A 220 -0.06 1.85 17.34
C THR A 220 -0.66 0.64 16.62
N ILE A 221 -1.13 0.79 15.40
CA ILE A 221 -1.86 -0.28 14.67
C ILE A 221 -0.87 -1.16 13.87
N ALA A 222 0.17 -0.56 13.30
CA ALA A 222 1.19 -1.24 12.52
C ALA A 222 2.32 -1.85 13.38
N ARG A 223 2.20 -1.83 14.71
CA ARG A 223 3.28 -2.26 15.63
C ARG A 223 3.79 -3.65 15.33
N PHE A 224 2.88 -4.60 15.15
CA PHE A 224 3.25 -5.99 14.97
C PHE A 224 3.71 -6.29 13.54
N MET A 225 3.25 -5.58 12.53
CA MET A 225 3.77 -5.67 11.16
C MET A 225 5.16 -5.04 11.03
N ASN A 226 5.44 -3.94 11.78
CA ASN A 226 6.74 -3.28 11.82
C ASN A 226 7.62 -3.73 12.99
N LEU A 227 7.24 -4.81 13.69
CA LEU A 227 7.96 -5.31 14.86
C LEU A 227 9.39 -5.72 14.50
N SER A 228 9.62 -6.17 13.28
CA SER A 228 10.91 -6.63 12.83
C SER A 228 12.02 -5.58 12.86
N ASP A 229 11.75 -4.32 12.50
CA ASP A 229 12.78 -3.28 12.53
C ASP A 229 13.10 -2.86 13.97
N TRP A 230 12.07 -2.88 14.79
CA TRP A 230 12.22 -2.59 16.21
C TRP A 230 12.98 -3.70 16.96
N VAL A 231 12.68 -4.97 16.68
CA VAL A 231 13.37 -6.14 17.25
C VAL A 231 14.82 -6.16 16.82
N LYS A 232 15.13 -5.90 15.55
CA LYS A 232 16.50 -5.75 15.04
C LYS A 232 17.27 -4.64 15.75
N TRP A 233 16.61 -3.49 15.96
CA TRP A 233 17.22 -2.39 16.72
C TRP A 233 17.54 -2.81 18.16
N ALA A 234 16.61 -3.46 18.86
CA ALA A 234 16.79 -3.90 20.24
C ALA A 234 17.90 -4.94 20.36
N ASP A 235 17.96 -5.92 19.46
CA ASP A 235 19.00 -6.94 19.39
C ASP A 235 20.37 -6.32 19.10
N SER A 236 20.45 -5.44 18.10
CA SER A 236 21.69 -4.72 17.78
C SER A 236 22.19 -3.87 18.95
N LEU A 237 21.28 -3.20 19.67
CA LEU A 237 21.62 -2.41 20.84
C LEU A 237 22.15 -3.32 21.97
N LEU A 238 21.52 -4.46 22.23
CA LEU A 238 21.99 -5.45 23.19
C LEU A 238 23.40 -5.97 22.87
N GLY A 239 23.73 -6.08 21.60
CA GLY A 239 25.05 -6.53 21.14
C GLY A 239 26.16 -5.49 21.32
N CYS A 240 25.84 -4.20 21.35
CA CYS A 240 26.84 -3.12 21.39
C CYS A 240 26.80 -2.23 22.62
N ILE A 241 25.78 -2.33 23.48
CA ILE A 241 25.56 -1.37 24.60
C ILE A 241 26.77 -1.22 25.51
N ASP A 242 27.49 -2.26 25.78
CA ASP A 242 28.67 -2.26 26.66
C ASP A 242 29.89 -1.57 26.05
N SER A 243 29.92 -1.39 24.74
CA SER A 243 30.99 -0.73 24.00
C SER A 243 30.70 0.74 23.67
N LEU A 244 29.50 1.23 24.01
CA LEU A 244 29.14 2.64 23.78
C LEU A 244 29.78 3.57 24.83
N GLU A 245 29.85 4.85 24.49
CA GLU A 245 30.24 5.88 25.46
C GLU A 245 29.30 5.91 26.68
N ASP A 246 29.81 6.21 27.86
CA ASP A 246 29.09 6.19 29.15
C ASP A 246 27.71 6.92 29.08
N LYS A 247 27.67 8.07 28.42
CA LYS A 247 26.44 8.85 28.25
C LYS A 247 25.31 8.10 27.49
N TYR A 248 25.68 7.19 26.59
CA TYR A 248 24.69 6.34 25.85
C TYR A 248 24.38 5.11 26.66
N GLN A 249 25.36 4.51 27.33
CA GLN A 249 25.13 3.41 28.25
C GLN A 249 24.12 3.82 29.35
N GLU A 250 24.30 4.95 29.98
CA GLU A 250 23.36 5.49 30.98
C GLU A 250 21.93 5.63 30.43
N ALA A 251 21.79 6.06 29.16
CA ALA A 251 20.51 6.30 28.55
C ALA A 251 19.78 5.01 28.09
N TYR A 252 20.53 4.00 27.66
CA TYR A 252 19.96 2.85 26.94
C TYR A 252 20.23 1.48 27.60
N SER A 253 20.97 1.41 28.73
CA SER A 253 21.26 0.16 29.44
C SER A 253 20.03 -0.60 29.92
N PHE A 254 18.90 0.07 30.07
CA PHE A 254 17.61 -0.56 30.41
C PHE A 254 17.28 -1.75 29.47
N ILE A 255 17.79 -1.76 28.23
CA ILE A 255 17.51 -2.83 27.27
C ILE A 255 17.99 -4.19 27.77
N LYS A 256 19.02 -4.20 28.63
CA LYS A 256 19.58 -5.42 29.23
C LYS A 256 18.58 -6.18 30.09
N ASP A 257 17.66 -5.44 30.77
CA ASP A 257 16.62 -6.01 31.62
C ASP A 257 15.60 -6.81 30.80
N TYR A 258 15.51 -6.52 29.50
CA TYR A 258 14.59 -7.16 28.56
C TYR A 258 15.27 -8.16 27.61
N ARG A 259 16.54 -8.51 27.83
CA ARG A 259 17.29 -9.44 26.97
C ARG A 259 16.53 -10.73 26.66
N PRO A 260 15.95 -11.46 27.64
CA PRO A 260 15.24 -12.70 27.33
C PRO A 260 14.03 -12.50 26.39
N LEU A 261 13.31 -11.38 26.57
CA LEU A 261 12.17 -11.03 25.70
C LEU A 261 12.64 -10.64 24.30
N VAL A 262 13.72 -9.88 24.16
CA VAL A 262 14.26 -9.48 22.85
C VAL A 262 14.74 -10.69 22.08
N GLU A 263 15.51 -11.58 22.71
CA GLU A 263 15.99 -12.83 22.11
C GLU A 263 14.84 -13.73 21.64
N GLU A 264 13.75 -13.82 22.42
CA GLU A 264 12.55 -14.55 22.03
C GLU A 264 11.87 -13.89 20.80
N LEU A 265 11.71 -12.57 20.82
CA LEU A 265 11.10 -11.81 19.73
C LEU A 265 11.92 -11.89 18.42
N VAL A 266 13.26 -11.95 18.51
CA VAL A 266 14.12 -12.16 17.33
C VAL A 266 13.74 -13.46 16.62
N VAL A 267 13.67 -14.55 17.36
CA VAL A 267 13.38 -15.87 16.78
C VAL A 267 11.94 -15.93 16.22
N ASP A 268 10.97 -15.31 16.91
CA ASP A 268 9.58 -15.29 16.45
C ASP A 268 9.40 -14.43 15.20
N VAL A 269 10.07 -13.27 15.13
CA VAL A 269 10.05 -12.40 13.94
C VAL A 269 10.71 -13.09 12.75
N GLU A 270 11.82 -13.82 12.96
CA GLU A 270 12.46 -14.61 11.92
C GLU A 270 11.54 -15.72 11.40
N ALA A 271 10.81 -16.38 12.30
CA ALA A 271 9.85 -17.41 11.92
C ALA A 271 8.69 -16.83 11.08
N ILE A 272 8.14 -15.68 11.47
CA ILE A 272 7.10 -14.97 10.71
C ILE A 272 7.61 -14.61 9.32
N ARG A 273 8.79 -14.01 9.20
CA ARG A 273 9.41 -13.67 7.91
C ARG A 273 9.60 -14.88 7.00
N HIS A 274 10.06 -15.98 7.57
CA HIS A 274 10.26 -17.22 6.81
C HIS A 274 8.95 -17.74 6.21
N LEU A 275 7.85 -17.70 6.99
CA LEU A 275 6.53 -18.10 6.52
C LEU A 275 6.00 -17.16 5.44
N GLU A 276 6.17 -15.84 5.62
CA GLU A 276 5.83 -14.84 4.60
C GLU A 276 6.61 -15.08 3.30
N ASP A 277 7.90 -15.30 3.38
CA ASP A 277 8.79 -15.54 2.23
C ASP A 277 8.36 -16.78 1.43
N ILE A 278 8.02 -17.88 2.11
CA ILE A 278 7.48 -19.07 1.43
C ILE A 278 6.22 -18.71 0.66
N CYS A 279 5.25 -18.08 1.31
CA CYS A 279 3.94 -17.82 0.71
C CYS A 279 4.00 -16.74 -0.38
N LYS A 280 4.78 -15.67 -0.18
CA LYS A 280 4.90 -14.57 -1.15
C LYS A 280 5.70 -14.97 -2.40
N ASN A 281 6.69 -15.86 -2.28
CA ASN A 281 7.54 -16.26 -3.41
C ASN A 281 7.05 -17.52 -4.14
N GLN A 282 6.31 -18.40 -3.46
CA GLN A 282 5.85 -19.66 -4.04
C GLN A 282 4.32 -19.74 -4.22
N GLY A 283 3.58 -18.75 -3.69
CA GLY A 283 2.13 -18.78 -3.62
C GLY A 283 1.62 -19.81 -2.61
N TYR A 284 0.29 -19.86 -2.42
CA TYR A 284 -0.35 -20.76 -1.48
C TYR A 284 -1.04 -21.93 -2.20
N ASN A 285 -0.66 -23.15 -1.83
CA ASN A 285 -1.22 -24.41 -2.30
C ASN A 285 -0.92 -25.51 -1.27
N LYS A 286 -1.36 -26.75 -1.51
CA LYS A 286 -1.14 -27.89 -0.60
C LYS A 286 0.33 -28.12 -0.23
N ARG A 287 1.26 -27.89 -1.17
CA ARG A 287 2.71 -28.08 -0.92
C ARG A 287 3.24 -26.98 0.01
N THR A 288 2.96 -25.73 -0.28
CA THR A 288 3.43 -24.61 0.54
C THR A 288 2.78 -24.60 1.92
N SER A 289 1.48 -24.98 2.01
CA SER A 289 0.83 -25.23 3.29
C SER A 289 1.55 -26.26 4.13
N ALA A 290 1.89 -27.42 3.55
CA ALA A 290 2.63 -28.47 4.26
C ALA A 290 4.01 -27.99 4.74
N LEU A 291 4.75 -27.23 3.90
CA LEU A 291 6.02 -26.63 4.28
C LEU A 291 5.89 -25.67 5.46
N CYS A 292 4.92 -24.76 5.41
CA CYS A 292 4.67 -23.80 6.48
C CYS A 292 4.29 -24.49 7.79
N ARG A 293 3.37 -25.44 7.74
CA ARG A 293 2.92 -26.18 8.94
C ARG A 293 4.03 -27.03 9.55
N ASP A 294 4.82 -27.72 8.75
CA ASP A 294 6.00 -28.47 9.21
C ASP A 294 7.02 -27.54 9.89
N TYR A 295 7.29 -26.39 9.27
CA TYR A 295 8.18 -25.39 9.85
C TYR A 295 7.66 -24.88 11.22
N VAL A 296 6.37 -24.53 11.32
CA VAL A 296 5.76 -24.07 12.57
C VAL A 296 5.83 -25.14 13.66
N ILE A 297 5.55 -26.40 13.32
CA ILE A 297 5.60 -27.50 14.30
C ILE A 297 7.03 -27.68 14.84
N ARG A 298 8.02 -27.70 13.97
CA ARG A 298 9.42 -27.96 14.37
C ARG A 298 10.08 -26.77 15.08
N ASN A 299 9.82 -25.54 14.61
CA ASN A 299 10.61 -24.39 15.02
C ASN A 299 9.87 -23.45 15.98
N VAL A 300 8.53 -23.50 16.04
CA VAL A 300 7.74 -22.60 16.89
C VAL A 300 7.05 -23.38 18.02
N VAL A 301 6.25 -24.40 17.69
CA VAL A 301 5.51 -25.21 18.72
C VAL A 301 6.48 -26.02 19.57
N GLY A 302 7.53 -26.58 19.02
CA GLY A 302 8.51 -27.41 19.71
C GLY A 302 9.39 -26.68 20.74
N ALA A 303 9.28 -25.34 20.83
CA ALA A 303 10.02 -24.57 21.80
C ALA A 303 9.47 -24.78 23.23
N ALA A 304 10.35 -24.89 24.21
CA ALA A 304 9.98 -25.05 25.64
C ALA A 304 9.46 -23.73 26.28
N ASN A 305 8.70 -22.95 25.52
CA ASN A 305 8.20 -21.64 25.92
C ASN A 305 6.68 -21.54 25.60
N ASN A 306 5.87 -21.25 26.62
CA ASN A 306 4.42 -21.18 26.49
C ASN A 306 3.93 -20.12 25.50
N ARG A 307 4.61 -18.95 25.39
CA ARG A 307 4.25 -17.89 24.43
C ARG A 307 4.48 -18.38 23.01
N ARG A 308 5.63 -18.98 22.73
CA ARG A 308 5.95 -19.55 21.41
C ARG A 308 5.03 -20.70 21.03
N ALA A 309 4.70 -21.58 21.97
CA ALA A 309 3.72 -22.63 21.73
C ALA A 309 2.34 -22.03 21.38
N SER A 310 1.90 -20.99 22.09
CA SER A 310 0.64 -20.27 21.78
C SER A 310 0.71 -19.60 20.40
N LEU A 311 1.83 -18.98 20.02
CA LEU A 311 2.04 -18.43 18.68
C LEU A 311 1.93 -19.54 17.63
N GLY A 312 2.63 -20.64 17.81
CA GLY A 312 2.61 -21.77 16.89
C GLY A 312 1.21 -22.33 16.66
N LEU A 313 0.40 -22.49 17.73
CA LEU A 313 -0.98 -22.94 17.60
C LEU A 313 -1.86 -21.97 16.80
N LYS A 314 -1.68 -20.65 16.97
CA LYS A 314 -2.40 -19.63 16.18
C LYS A 314 -1.98 -19.66 14.71
N LEU A 315 -0.69 -19.85 14.43
CA LEU A 315 -0.18 -20.00 13.07
C LEU A 315 -0.75 -21.24 12.39
N LEU A 316 -0.79 -22.37 13.10
CA LEU A 316 -1.38 -23.61 12.59
C LEU A 316 -2.89 -23.48 12.32
N ASP A 317 -3.63 -22.78 13.19
CA ASP A 317 -5.06 -22.47 12.98
C ASP A 317 -5.26 -21.59 11.73
N TYR A 318 -4.41 -20.60 11.54
CA TYR A 318 -4.45 -19.77 10.33
C TYR A 318 -4.23 -20.61 9.06
N PHE A 319 -3.17 -21.42 9.01
CA PHE A 319 -2.90 -22.28 7.84
C PHE A 319 -4.01 -23.33 7.63
N LYS A 320 -4.63 -23.82 8.68
CA LYS A 320 -5.80 -24.69 8.55
C LYS A 320 -6.97 -24.00 7.85
N ARG A 321 -7.29 -22.76 8.24
CA ARG A 321 -8.34 -21.97 7.59
C ARG A 321 -8.01 -21.67 6.12
N LEU A 322 -6.75 -21.36 5.82
CA LEU A 322 -6.33 -21.18 4.44
C LEU A 322 -6.48 -22.47 3.61
N ASP A 323 -6.22 -23.64 4.20
CA ASP A 323 -6.41 -24.93 3.54
C ASP A 323 -7.88 -25.18 3.19
N GLU A 324 -8.81 -24.77 4.07
CA GLU A 324 -10.25 -24.86 3.83
C GLU A 324 -10.65 -24.02 2.61
N VAL A 325 -10.16 -22.76 2.52
CA VAL A 325 -10.39 -21.88 1.38
C VAL A 325 -9.70 -22.40 0.11
N ALA A 326 -8.46 -22.87 0.21
CA ALA A 326 -7.69 -23.37 -0.92
C ALA A 326 -8.26 -24.67 -1.55
N THR A 327 -9.10 -25.40 -0.82
CA THR A 327 -9.80 -26.57 -1.36
C THR A 327 -10.85 -26.17 -2.39
N GLU A 328 -11.40 -24.97 -2.28
CA GLU A 328 -12.36 -24.40 -3.21
C GLU A 328 -11.66 -23.80 -4.45
N SER A 329 -10.41 -23.36 -4.29
CA SER A 329 -9.59 -22.77 -5.34
C SER A 329 -8.70 -23.84 -6.01
N LYS A 330 -8.73 -23.91 -7.33
CA LYS A 330 -7.93 -24.87 -8.13
C LYS A 330 -6.56 -24.32 -8.54
N VAL A 331 -6.22 -23.12 -8.09
CA VAL A 331 -4.99 -22.41 -8.46
C VAL A 331 -4.00 -22.35 -7.31
N THR A 332 -2.73 -22.11 -7.59
CA THR A 332 -1.78 -21.64 -6.58
C THR A 332 -2.08 -20.18 -6.32
N ALA A 333 -2.66 -19.86 -5.17
CA ALA A 333 -3.19 -18.55 -4.87
C ALA A 333 -2.10 -17.55 -4.45
N ASN A 334 -2.30 -16.27 -4.78
CA ASN A 334 -1.68 -15.17 -4.06
C ASN A 334 -2.42 -14.98 -2.74
N ILE A 335 -1.70 -14.70 -1.65
CA ILE A 335 -2.29 -14.44 -0.33
C ILE A 335 -1.67 -13.22 0.36
N SER A 336 -1.10 -12.30 -0.41
CA SER A 336 -0.55 -11.04 0.10
C SER A 336 -1.26 -9.86 -0.54
N SER A 337 -1.62 -8.89 0.27
CA SER A 337 -2.17 -7.59 -0.13
C SER A 337 -1.12 -6.46 -0.19
N ASP A 338 0.17 -6.74 -0.03
CA ASP A 338 1.25 -5.74 -0.02
C ASP A 338 1.19 -4.78 -1.21
N ILE A 339 0.72 -5.26 -2.35
CA ILE A 339 0.61 -4.46 -3.56
C ILE A 339 -0.37 -3.29 -3.41
N ILE A 340 -1.51 -3.48 -2.74
CA ILE A 340 -2.48 -2.40 -2.53
C ILE A 340 -1.94 -1.36 -1.53
N GLU A 341 -1.22 -1.80 -0.49
CA GLU A 341 -0.55 -0.89 0.43
C GLU A 341 0.52 -0.05 -0.27
N SER A 342 1.30 -0.66 -1.17
CA SER A 342 2.28 0.02 -2.00
C SER A 342 1.63 1.10 -2.88
N ILE A 343 0.53 0.78 -3.55
CA ILE A 343 -0.24 1.71 -4.39
C ILE A 343 -0.80 2.86 -3.54
N PHE A 344 -1.37 2.55 -2.37
CA PHE A 344 -1.81 3.59 -1.43
C PHE A 344 -0.65 4.46 -0.93
N GLY A 345 0.53 3.90 -0.71
CA GLY A 345 1.73 4.62 -0.34
C GLY A 345 2.11 5.68 -1.36
N ILE A 346 2.08 5.32 -2.65
CA ILE A 346 2.34 6.25 -3.76
C ILE A 346 1.30 7.37 -3.79
N TYR A 347 0.01 7.04 -3.72
CA TYR A 347 -1.04 8.03 -3.66
C TYR A 347 -0.86 9.00 -2.49
N LYS A 348 -0.61 8.48 -1.28
CA LYS A 348 -0.37 9.28 -0.07
C LYS A 348 0.84 10.20 -0.19
N SER A 349 1.90 9.77 -0.87
CA SER A 349 3.12 10.58 -1.09
C SER A 349 2.86 11.80 -2.00
N LYS A 350 1.83 11.76 -2.82
CA LYS A 350 1.44 12.83 -3.75
C LYS A 350 0.35 13.75 -3.21
N GLN A 351 -0.24 13.41 -2.07
CA GLN A 351 -1.26 14.25 -1.46
C GLN A 351 -0.70 15.55 -0.89
N SER A 352 -1.57 16.56 -0.80
CA SER A 352 -1.26 17.79 -0.09
C SER A 352 -0.96 17.51 1.39
N PRO A 353 0.06 18.19 1.98
CA PRO A 353 0.27 18.16 3.43
C PRO A 353 -0.97 18.64 4.21
N ASN A 354 -1.77 19.52 3.61
CA ASN A 354 -3.04 19.96 4.21
C ASN A 354 -4.11 18.87 4.03
N LYS A 355 -4.27 18.09 5.07
CA LYS A 355 -5.20 16.96 5.08
C LYS A 355 -6.69 17.35 4.95
N LEU A 356 -7.05 18.62 5.15
CA LEU A 356 -8.42 19.09 4.98
C LEU A 356 -8.93 19.01 3.51
N TYR A 357 -8.05 18.79 2.55
CA TYR A 357 -8.47 18.53 1.18
C TYR A 357 -9.14 17.15 1.01
N GLY A 358 -9.00 16.23 1.97
CA GLY A 358 -9.55 14.88 1.87
C GLY A 358 -9.03 14.09 0.68
N ILE A 359 -9.86 13.20 0.15
CA ILE A 359 -9.59 12.47 -1.09
C ILE A 359 -9.93 13.40 -2.26
N THR A 360 -8.98 13.58 -3.16
CA THR A 360 -9.09 14.47 -4.32
C THR A 360 -9.03 13.66 -5.62
N SER A 361 -9.27 14.32 -6.76
CA SER A 361 -9.12 13.72 -8.10
C SER A 361 -7.74 13.07 -8.33
N LEU A 362 -6.73 13.34 -7.49
CA LEU A 362 -5.45 12.61 -7.51
C LEU A 362 -5.61 11.11 -7.22
N ALA A 363 -6.77 10.64 -6.75
CA ALA A 363 -7.10 9.22 -6.69
C ALA A 363 -6.98 8.54 -8.06
N LEU A 364 -7.17 9.28 -9.15
CA LEU A 364 -6.96 8.81 -10.53
C LEU A 364 -5.48 8.45 -10.83
N LEU A 365 -4.55 8.78 -9.95
CA LEU A 365 -3.17 8.29 -10.03
C LEU A 365 -3.09 6.78 -9.73
N LEU A 366 -4.02 6.23 -8.96
CA LEU A 366 -4.05 4.80 -8.62
C LEU A 366 -4.16 3.90 -9.86
N PRO A 367 -5.14 4.10 -10.77
CA PRO A 367 -5.21 3.31 -12.01
C PRO A 367 -4.08 3.63 -13.00
N LEU A 368 -3.60 4.88 -13.02
CA LEU A 368 -2.51 5.28 -13.91
C LEU A 368 -1.19 4.62 -13.54
N TYR A 369 -0.86 4.53 -12.24
CA TYR A 369 0.45 4.12 -11.78
C TYR A 369 0.86 2.71 -12.25
N PRO A 370 0.04 1.66 -12.17
CA PRO A 370 0.38 0.33 -12.68
C PRO A 370 0.67 0.33 -14.19
N LYS A 371 0.06 1.21 -14.95
CA LYS A 371 0.21 1.30 -16.41
C LYS A 371 1.40 2.14 -16.86
N ILE A 372 1.98 2.99 -16.01
CA ILE A 372 3.07 3.90 -16.38
C ILE A 372 4.31 3.15 -16.89
N ALA A 373 4.60 1.95 -16.38
CA ALA A 373 5.69 1.13 -16.90
C ALA A 373 5.47 0.74 -18.38
N VAL A 374 4.20 0.69 -18.80
CA VAL A 374 3.77 0.35 -20.16
C VAL A 374 3.89 1.54 -21.13
N TYR A 375 3.82 2.77 -20.64
CA TYR A 375 4.02 3.99 -21.44
C TYR A 375 5.51 4.25 -21.72
N SER A 376 6.20 3.24 -22.23
CA SER A 376 7.53 3.44 -22.80
C SER A 376 7.43 4.16 -24.15
N ALA A 377 8.57 4.63 -24.67
CA ALA A 377 8.66 5.31 -25.97
C ALA A 377 8.02 4.52 -27.13
N HIS A 378 7.79 3.22 -26.96
CA HIS A 378 7.21 2.34 -27.97
C HIS A 378 5.67 2.33 -28.02
N LYS A 379 4.98 2.96 -27.05
CA LYS A 379 3.50 3.02 -26.96
C LYS A 379 2.95 4.45 -27.07
N LYS A 380 3.58 5.28 -27.87
CA LYS A 380 3.18 6.69 -28.08
C LYS A 380 1.74 6.85 -28.55
N GLN A 381 1.27 5.95 -29.42
CA GLN A 381 -0.06 6.02 -29.99
C GLN A 381 -1.14 5.79 -28.92
N ASP A 382 -1.01 4.76 -28.08
CA ASP A 382 -1.93 4.49 -26.96
C ASP A 382 -2.00 5.68 -26.00
N PHE A 383 -0.84 6.29 -25.66
CA PHE A 383 -0.80 7.46 -24.80
C PHE A 383 -1.55 8.66 -25.41
N LYS A 384 -1.40 8.90 -26.71
CA LYS A 384 -2.07 9.99 -27.43
C LYS A 384 -3.59 9.78 -27.48
N GLU A 385 -4.03 8.57 -27.78
CA GLU A 385 -5.43 8.19 -27.84
C GLU A 385 -6.11 8.35 -26.47
N ARG A 386 -5.49 7.86 -25.40
CA ARG A 386 -5.97 8.01 -24.03
C ARG A 386 -6.03 9.47 -23.58
N LEU A 387 -5.05 10.28 -23.94
CA LEU A 387 -5.05 11.70 -23.60
C LEU A 387 -6.18 12.45 -24.34
N ALA A 388 -6.49 12.05 -25.57
CA ALA A 388 -7.55 12.65 -26.39
C ALA A 388 -8.96 12.18 -26.02
N SER A 389 -9.10 10.98 -25.44
CA SER A 389 -10.41 10.39 -25.10
C SER A 389 -11.13 11.10 -23.94
N VAL A 390 -10.39 11.82 -23.06
CA VAL A 390 -10.95 12.47 -21.85
C VAL A 390 -10.89 13.99 -22.00
N LYS A 391 -12.02 14.65 -21.81
CA LYS A 391 -12.15 16.12 -21.76
C LYS A 391 -12.05 16.63 -20.32
N HIS A 392 -11.89 17.93 -20.14
CA HIS A 392 -11.90 18.56 -18.82
C HIS A 392 -13.24 18.36 -18.10
N ALA A 393 -14.33 18.45 -18.84
CA ALA A 393 -15.68 18.24 -18.30
C ALA A 393 -15.89 16.83 -17.72
N ASP A 394 -15.25 15.80 -18.31
CA ASP A 394 -15.35 14.43 -17.83
C ASP A 394 -14.65 14.28 -16.46
N LEU A 395 -13.52 14.99 -16.25
CA LEU A 395 -12.86 15.05 -14.95
C LEU A 395 -13.71 15.73 -13.88
N GLU A 396 -14.42 16.81 -14.24
CA GLU A 396 -15.32 17.52 -13.33
C GLU A 396 -16.54 16.66 -12.97
N LEU A 397 -17.09 15.95 -13.95
CA LEU A 397 -18.21 15.03 -13.76
C LEU A 397 -17.79 13.87 -12.84
N TRP A 398 -16.68 13.20 -13.16
CA TRP A 398 -16.15 12.14 -12.33
C TRP A 398 -15.90 12.59 -10.87
N ALA A 399 -15.30 13.76 -10.70
CA ALA A 399 -15.04 14.31 -9.37
C ALA A 399 -16.33 14.59 -8.59
N LYS A 400 -17.37 15.11 -9.26
CA LYS A 400 -18.68 15.39 -8.66
C LYS A 400 -19.40 14.11 -8.22
N GLU A 401 -19.27 13.03 -8.96
CA GLU A 401 -19.95 11.75 -8.71
C GLU A 401 -19.21 10.88 -7.69
N ASN A 402 -17.88 11.01 -7.60
CA ASN A 402 -17.03 10.06 -6.86
C ASN A 402 -16.32 10.65 -5.65
N LEU A 403 -16.26 11.98 -5.51
CA LEU A 403 -15.55 12.62 -4.40
C LEU A 403 -16.52 13.34 -3.46
N SER A 404 -16.13 13.40 -2.18
CA SER A 404 -16.84 14.19 -1.18
C SER A 404 -16.59 15.69 -1.35
N GLU A 405 -17.46 16.54 -0.77
CA GLU A 405 -17.27 17.99 -0.78
C GLU A 405 -15.95 18.35 -0.07
N ASN A 406 -15.17 19.24 -0.70
CA ASN A 406 -13.90 19.69 -0.16
C ASN A 406 -14.07 20.45 1.17
N MET A 407 -13.50 19.92 2.25
CA MET A 407 -13.63 20.47 3.61
C MET A 407 -13.07 21.89 3.74
N VAL A 408 -12.09 22.29 2.93
CA VAL A 408 -11.56 23.65 2.90
C VAL A 408 -12.60 24.61 2.32
N ALA A 409 -13.28 24.19 1.24
CA ALA A 409 -14.35 24.96 0.63
C ALA A 409 -15.56 25.04 1.57
N LEU A 410 -15.95 23.93 2.19
CA LEU A 410 -17.03 23.87 3.18
C LEU A 410 -16.74 24.80 4.35
N ARG A 411 -15.53 24.75 4.94
CA ARG A 411 -15.13 25.66 6.01
C ARG A 411 -15.22 27.13 5.59
N SER A 412 -14.72 27.46 4.40
CA SER A 412 -14.78 28.84 3.88
C SER A 412 -16.23 29.32 3.71
N LYS A 413 -17.09 28.46 3.19
CA LYS A 413 -18.52 28.75 3.03
C LYS A 413 -19.23 28.95 4.38
N THR A 414 -18.97 28.05 5.34
CA THR A 414 -19.54 28.12 6.69
C THR A 414 -19.15 29.42 7.39
N LEU A 415 -17.86 29.77 7.37
CA LEU A 415 -17.34 30.97 8.03
C LEU A 415 -17.84 32.27 7.38
N LYS A 416 -18.06 32.29 6.05
CA LYS A 416 -18.67 33.44 5.35
C LYS A 416 -20.15 33.62 5.68
N ASN A 417 -20.88 32.53 5.95
CA ASN A 417 -22.31 32.58 6.26
C ASN A 417 -22.59 32.83 7.75
N ALA A 418 -21.59 32.71 8.61
CA ALA A 418 -21.68 32.90 10.06
C ALA A 418 -21.25 34.31 10.52
N GLY A 419 -20.73 35.14 9.62
CA GLY A 419 -20.40 36.56 9.84
C GLY A 419 -21.26 37.48 8.98
#